data_73b67b726bb32bd70bf8b001e37e2f83
#
_entry.id   73b67b726bb32bd70bf8b001e37e2f83
#
_cell.length_a   1.000
_cell.length_b   1.000
_cell.length_c   1.000
_cell.angle_alpha   90.00
_cell.angle_beta   90.00
_cell.angle_gamma   90.00
#
_symmetry.space_group_name_H-M   'P 1'
#
loop_
_entity.id
_entity.type
_entity.pdbx_description
1 polymer ?
#
loop_
_entity_poly.entity_id
_entity_poly.type
_entity_poly.pdbx_seq_one_letter_code
_entity_poly.pdbx_strand_id
1 'polypeptide(L)'
;MRAIEFEEARVGRRRAAVVEIRKHLAGLYRGFVWWTSLHGEVDDDYERENRERVVELLNELSNQYLPRSVWLTEGGRKKVENFVRKSEELCSEFSAEIEARGYPRVRRSMERRVSKQLRPLKTEAESGLEAELAPPRPGWRECLRMPQRA
;
A
#
# COMPACT_ATOMS: atom_id res chain seq x y z
N MET A 1 -19.26 26.53 15.85
CA MET A 1 -20.04 25.31 15.63
C MET A 1 -19.80 24.70 14.25
N ARG A 2 -19.97 25.45 13.16
CA ARG A 2 -19.72 24.92 11.80
C ARG A 2 -18.28 24.49 11.56
N ALA A 3 -17.27 25.12 12.17
CA ALA A 3 -15.87 24.75 12.03
C ALA A 3 -15.54 23.41 12.71
N ILE A 4 -16.16 23.12 13.86
CA ILE A 4 -15.96 21.87 14.60
C ILE A 4 -16.61 20.70 13.85
N GLU A 5 -17.83 20.89 13.35
CA GLU A 5 -18.53 19.89 12.53
C GLU A 5 -17.76 19.59 11.24
N PHE A 6 -17.17 20.60 10.62
CA PHE A 6 -16.35 20.45 9.42
C PHE A 6 -15.07 19.66 9.72
N GLU A 7 -14.39 19.94 10.83
CA GLU A 7 -13.19 19.19 11.25
C GLU A 7 -13.52 17.74 11.61
N GLU A 8 -14.61 17.48 12.31
CA GLU A 8 -15.06 16.12 12.62
C GLU A 8 -15.37 15.33 11.35
N ALA A 9 -16.07 15.95 10.39
CA ALA A 9 -16.35 15.33 9.10
C ALA A 9 -15.08 15.03 8.32
N ARG A 10 -14.11 15.95 8.34
CA ARG A 10 -12.82 15.78 7.68
C ARG A 10 -12.01 14.63 8.30
N VAL A 11 -11.95 14.56 9.63
CA VAL A 11 -11.29 13.45 10.35
C VAL A 11 -11.96 12.12 10.04
N GLY A 12 -13.27 12.07 10.01
CA GLY A 12 -14.04 10.87 9.66
C GLY A 12 -13.75 10.38 8.25
N ARG A 13 -13.68 11.28 7.27
CA ARG A 13 -13.36 10.96 5.88
C ARG A 13 -11.92 10.48 5.71
N ARG A 14 -10.98 11.11 6.42
CA ARG A 14 -9.58 10.67 6.43
C ARG A 14 -9.45 9.27 6.99
N ARG A 15 -10.12 8.99 8.10
CA ARG A 15 -10.12 7.67 8.72
C ARG A 15 -10.68 6.61 7.78
N ALA A 16 -11.81 6.89 7.15
CA ALA A 16 -12.43 5.99 6.17
C ALA A 16 -11.51 5.74 4.98
N ALA A 17 -10.85 6.77 4.47
CA ALA A 17 -9.89 6.65 3.37
C ALA A 17 -8.71 5.76 3.75
N VAL A 18 -8.13 5.96 4.95
CA VAL A 18 -7.00 5.17 5.45
C VAL A 18 -7.38 3.69 5.57
N VAL A 19 -8.54 3.39 6.14
CA VAL A 19 -9.02 2.01 6.31
C VAL A 19 -9.14 1.30 4.96
N GLU A 20 -9.76 1.94 3.96
CA GLU A 20 -9.93 1.35 2.64
C GLU A 20 -8.61 1.17 1.89
N ILE A 21 -7.75 2.17 1.90
CA ILE A 21 -6.43 2.08 1.26
C ILE A 21 -5.60 0.96 1.90
N ARG A 22 -5.56 0.91 3.22
CA ARG A 22 -4.80 -0.10 3.96
C ARG A 22 -5.27 -1.52 3.65
N LYS A 23 -6.57 -1.72 3.56
CA LYS A 23 -7.19 -3.01 3.21
C LYS A 23 -6.73 -3.51 1.84
N HIS A 24 -6.80 -2.65 0.83
CA HIS A 24 -6.41 -3.00 -0.53
C HIS A 24 -4.89 -3.18 -0.68
N LEU A 25 -4.11 -2.37 0.03
CA LEU A 25 -2.66 -2.49 0.08
C LEU A 25 -2.22 -3.84 0.66
N ALA A 26 -2.81 -4.24 1.79
CA ALA A 26 -2.54 -5.52 2.42
C ALA A 26 -2.98 -6.69 1.53
N GLY A 27 -4.11 -6.55 0.85
CA GLY A 27 -4.61 -7.55 -0.09
C GLY A 27 -3.66 -7.78 -1.28
N LEU A 28 -3.16 -6.69 -1.86
CA LEU A 28 -2.19 -6.76 -2.97
C LEU A 28 -0.88 -7.42 -2.53
N TYR A 29 -0.34 -7.02 -1.39
CA TYR A 29 0.89 -7.64 -0.87
C TYR A 29 0.71 -9.14 -0.65
N ARG A 30 -0.41 -9.54 -0.09
CA ARG A 30 -0.75 -10.95 0.11
C ARG A 30 -0.83 -11.71 -1.22
N GLY A 31 -1.36 -11.08 -2.26
CA GLY A 31 -1.39 -11.62 -3.60
C GLY A 31 0.02 -11.91 -4.15
N PHE A 32 0.96 -10.99 -3.96
CA PHE A 32 2.37 -11.20 -4.32
C PHE A 32 2.99 -12.35 -3.55
N VAL A 33 2.75 -12.44 -2.25
CA VAL A 33 3.24 -13.55 -1.42
C VAL A 33 2.71 -14.88 -1.92
N TRP A 34 1.42 -14.98 -2.21
CA TRP A 34 0.82 -16.18 -2.78
C TRP A 34 1.43 -16.57 -4.11
N TRP A 35 1.54 -15.63 -5.03
CA TRP A 35 2.09 -15.86 -6.35
C TRP A 35 3.52 -16.38 -6.30
N THR A 36 4.34 -15.86 -5.42
CA THR A 36 5.75 -16.21 -5.30
C THR A 36 6.03 -17.41 -4.38
N SER A 37 5.03 -17.87 -3.64
CA SER A 37 5.16 -18.97 -2.67
C SER A 37 4.64 -20.32 -3.17
N LEU A 38 4.25 -20.40 -4.44
CA LEU A 38 3.75 -21.66 -5.02
C LEU A 38 4.85 -22.69 -5.06
N HIS A 39 4.65 -23.81 -4.38
CA HIS A 39 5.60 -24.92 -4.30
C HIS A 39 5.07 -26.15 -5.05
N GLY A 40 5.99 -26.98 -5.55
CA GLY A 40 5.67 -28.24 -6.23
C GLY A 40 5.41 -28.09 -7.73
N GLU A 41 4.74 -29.06 -8.30
CA GLU A 41 4.32 -29.03 -9.70
C GLU A 41 3.14 -28.07 -9.86
N VAL A 42 3.46 -26.83 -10.20
CA VAL A 42 2.46 -25.83 -10.52
C VAL A 42 2.24 -25.85 -12.02
N ASP A 43 1.02 -26.09 -12.46
CA ASP A 43 0.71 -25.97 -13.87
C ASP A 43 0.68 -24.52 -14.33
N ASP A 44 0.83 -24.29 -15.62
CA ASP A 44 0.88 -22.93 -16.18
C ASP A 44 -0.42 -22.15 -15.94
N ASP A 45 -1.57 -22.85 -15.88
CA ASP A 45 -2.87 -22.23 -15.65
C ASP A 45 -2.97 -21.70 -14.22
N TYR A 46 -2.47 -22.45 -13.23
CA TYR A 46 -2.50 -22.02 -11.83
C TYR A 46 -1.60 -20.82 -11.59
N GLU A 47 -0.40 -20.81 -12.16
CA GLU A 47 0.49 -19.64 -12.12
C GLU A 47 -0.18 -18.43 -12.78
N ARG A 48 -0.77 -18.61 -13.94
CA ARG A 48 -1.47 -17.54 -14.67
C ARG A 48 -2.63 -16.98 -13.86
N GLU A 49 -3.42 -17.80 -13.21
CA GLU A 49 -4.52 -17.36 -12.34
C GLU A 49 -4.02 -16.48 -11.20
N ASN A 50 -2.91 -16.87 -10.56
CA ASN A 50 -2.33 -16.06 -9.48
C ASN A 50 -1.74 -14.73 -9.99
N ARG A 51 -1.13 -14.75 -11.16
CA ARG A 51 -0.63 -13.53 -11.83
C ARG A 51 -1.77 -12.58 -12.17
N GLU A 52 -2.83 -13.08 -12.76
CA GLU A 52 -4.01 -12.30 -13.10
C GLU A 52 -4.67 -11.71 -11.86
N ARG A 53 -4.71 -12.48 -10.77
CA ARG A 53 -5.22 -12.00 -9.49
C ARG A 53 -4.40 -10.82 -8.94
N VAL A 54 -3.08 -10.88 -9.04
CA VAL A 54 -2.22 -9.75 -8.62
C VAL A 54 -2.53 -8.51 -9.47
N VAL A 55 -2.71 -8.66 -10.77
CA VAL A 55 -3.08 -7.55 -11.66
C VAL A 55 -4.43 -6.95 -11.26
N GLU A 56 -5.42 -7.78 -10.97
CA GLU A 56 -6.73 -7.33 -10.49
C GLU A 56 -6.62 -6.57 -9.17
N LEU A 57 -5.87 -7.11 -8.21
CA LEU A 57 -5.67 -6.47 -6.91
C LEU A 57 -4.93 -5.13 -7.03
N LEU A 58 -3.98 -5.04 -7.97
CA LEU A 58 -3.26 -3.80 -8.26
C LEU A 58 -4.20 -2.74 -8.83
N ASN A 59 -5.05 -3.14 -9.78
CA ASN A 59 -6.06 -2.25 -10.36
C ASN A 59 -7.09 -1.80 -9.31
N GLU A 60 -7.53 -2.70 -8.45
CA GLU A 60 -8.44 -2.36 -7.35
C GLU A 60 -7.83 -1.35 -6.40
N LEU A 61 -6.58 -1.56 -5.98
CA LEU A 61 -5.88 -0.61 -5.12
C LEU A 61 -5.80 0.77 -5.79
N SER A 62 -5.39 0.83 -7.05
CA SER A 62 -5.28 2.08 -7.78
C SER A 62 -6.62 2.80 -7.89
N ASN A 63 -7.68 2.07 -8.20
CA ASN A 63 -9.04 2.61 -8.32
C ASN A 63 -9.60 3.11 -6.99
N GLN A 64 -9.31 2.42 -5.89
CA GLN A 64 -9.75 2.83 -4.57
C GLN A 64 -8.89 3.95 -3.98
N TYR A 65 -7.61 3.99 -4.35
CA TYR A 65 -6.68 5.00 -3.85
C TYR A 65 -6.93 6.39 -4.45
N LEU A 66 -7.10 6.49 -5.78
CA LEU A 66 -7.19 7.78 -6.46
C LEU A 66 -8.23 8.73 -5.86
N PRO A 67 -9.51 8.34 -5.67
CA PRO A 67 -10.49 9.25 -5.09
C PRO A 67 -10.26 9.54 -3.61
N ARG A 68 -9.54 8.68 -2.90
CA ARG A 68 -9.27 8.80 -1.46
C ARG A 68 -7.98 9.53 -1.14
N SER A 69 -7.08 9.64 -2.11
CA SER A 69 -5.76 10.26 -1.92
C SER A 69 -5.83 11.71 -1.47
N VAL A 70 -6.90 12.42 -1.82
CA VAL A 70 -7.14 13.82 -1.44
C VAL A 70 -7.25 14.02 0.07
N TRP A 71 -7.60 12.96 0.81
CA TRP A 71 -7.74 13.00 2.27
C TRP A 71 -6.44 12.73 3.00
N LEU A 72 -5.37 12.32 2.29
CA LEU A 72 -4.07 12.04 2.85
C LEU A 72 -3.15 13.26 2.76
N THR A 73 -2.17 13.32 3.65
CA THR A 73 -1.07 14.28 3.53
C THR A 73 -0.17 13.91 2.34
N GLU A 74 0.65 14.84 1.90
CA GLU A 74 1.62 14.58 0.84
C GLU A 74 2.57 13.43 1.19
N GLY A 75 3.04 13.38 2.44
CA GLY A 75 3.91 12.31 2.92
C GLY A 75 3.26 10.93 2.87
N GLY A 76 2.00 10.84 3.31
CA GLY A 76 1.23 9.59 3.24
C GLY A 76 0.98 9.14 1.81
N ARG A 77 0.60 10.07 0.93
CA ARG A 77 0.42 9.80 -0.50
C ARG A 77 1.68 9.24 -1.13
N LYS A 78 2.81 9.90 -0.89
CA LYS A 78 4.10 9.49 -1.48
C LYS A 78 4.47 8.05 -1.11
N LYS A 79 4.26 7.67 0.14
CA LYS A 79 4.56 6.31 0.61
C LYS A 79 3.67 5.26 -0.02
N VAL A 80 2.38 5.52 -0.16
CA VAL A 80 1.46 4.61 -0.85
C VAL A 80 1.81 4.52 -2.33
N GLU A 81 2.07 5.63 -2.98
CA GLU A 81 2.46 5.68 -4.40
C GLU A 81 3.76 4.96 -4.69
N ASN A 82 4.74 5.03 -3.78
CA ASN A 82 5.98 4.26 -3.89
C ASN A 82 5.72 2.75 -3.87
N PHE A 83 4.83 2.30 -2.99
CA PHE A 83 4.41 0.90 -2.94
C PHE A 83 3.70 0.47 -4.23
N VAL A 84 2.77 1.27 -4.71
CA VAL A 84 2.03 0.98 -5.95
C VAL A 84 2.98 0.90 -7.15
N ARG A 85 3.89 1.86 -7.27
CA ARG A 85 4.86 1.89 -8.36
C ARG A 85 5.76 0.67 -8.36
N LYS A 86 6.29 0.29 -7.19
CA LYS A 86 7.12 -0.92 -7.08
C LYS A 86 6.32 -2.17 -7.41
N SER A 87 5.06 -2.24 -6.99
CA SER A 87 4.18 -3.35 -7.32
C SER A 87 3.96 -3.48 -8.83
N GLU A 88 3.76 -2.37 -9.53
CA GLU A 88 3.64 -2.34 -10.99
C GLU A 88 4.92 -2.83 -11.67
N GLU A 89 6.08 -2.33 -11.23
CA GLU A 89 7.39 -2.75 -11.75
C GLU A 89 7.60 -4.27 -11.57
N LEU A 90 7.39 -4.78 -10.36
CA LEU A 90 7.59 -6.20 -10.07
C LEU A 90 6.62 -7.08 -10.84
N CYS A 91 5.36 -6.68 -10.96
CA CYS A 91 4.37 -7.42 -11.72
C CYS A 91 4.80 -7.58 -13.19
N SER A 92 5.25 -6.48 -13.78
CA SER A 92 5.73 -6.44 -15.17
C SER A 92 7.00 -7.27 -15.36
N GLU A 93 7.99 -7.10 -14.49
CA GLU A 93 9.27 -7.82 -14.55
C GLU A 93 9.09 -9.32 -14.31
N PHE A 94 8.30 -9.71 -13.33
CA PHE A 94 8.03 -11.11 -13.04
C PHE A 94 7.31 -11.80 -14.20
N SER A 95 6.33 -11.13 -14.79
CA SER A 95 5.60 -11.67 -15.95
C SER A 95 6.55 -11.92 -17.12
N ALA A 96 7.45 -10.99 -17.42
CA ALA A 96 8.44 -11.11 -18.47
C ALA A 96 9.44 -12.24 -18.19
N GLU A 97 9.93 -12.36 -16.96
CA GLU A 97 10.86 -13.42 -16.56
C GLU A 97 10.23 -14.81 -16.62
N ILE A 98 8.96 -14.93 -16.20
CA ILE A 98 8.22 -16.18 -16.28
C ILE A 98 8.07 -16.63 -17.74
N GLU A 99 7.71 -15.72 -18.63
CA GLU A 99 7.59 -16.01 -20.07
C GLU A 99 8.92 -16.42 -20.69
N ALA A 100 10.01 -15.78 -20.27
CA ALA A 100 11.35 -16.06 -20.83
C ALA A 100 11.98 -17.31 -20.27
N ARG A 101 11.80 -17.64 -18.98
CA ARG A 101 12.56 -18.69 -18.29
C ARG A 101 11.69 -19.75 -17.61
N GLY A 102 10.40 -19.51 -17.46
CA GLY A 102 9.49 -20.38 -16.74
C GLY A 102 9.46 -20.13 -15.25
N TYR A 103 8.28 -20.23 -14.66
CA TYR A 103 8.03 -19.94 -13.25
C TYR A 103 8.94 -20.74 -12.29
N PRO A 104 9.15 -22.06 -12.45
CA PRO A 104 9.99 -22.82 -11.52
C PRO A 104 11.41 -22.29 -11.40
N ARG A 105 11.96 -21.72 -12.46
CA ARG A 105 13.33 -21.18 -12.48
C ARG A 105 13.45 -19.81 -11.82
N VAL A 106 12.39 -19.00 -11.87
CA VAL A 106 12.43 -17.61 -11.40
C VAL A 106 11.77 -17.41 -10.04
N ARG A 107 11.00 -18.38 -9.56
CA ARG A 107 10.21 -18.26 -8.33
C ARG A 107 11.01 -17.78 -7.12
N ARG A 108 12.15 -18.40 -6.85
CA ARG A 108 12.97 -18.01 -5.68
C ARG A 108 13.48 -16.57 -5.78
N SER A 109 13.85 -16.16 -6.98
CA SER A 109 14.26 -14.78 -7.23
C SER A 109 13.10 -13.81 -7.00
N MET A 110 11.90 -14.16 -7.47
CA MET A 110 10.69 -13.39 -7.27
C MET A 110 10.37 -13.24 -5.77
N GLU A 111 10.36 -14.34 -5.03
CA GLU A 111 10.11 -14.36 -3.59
C GLU A 111 11.10 -13.47 -2.84
N ARG A 112 12.38 -13.56 -3.19
CA ARG A 112 13.43 -12.74 -2.59
C ARG A 112 13.21 -11.25 -2.87
N ARG A 113 12.83 -10.91 -4.08
CA ARG A 113 12.58 -9.52 -4.48
C ARG A 113 11.33 -8.94 -3.80
N VAL A 114 10.28 -9.74 -3.63
CA VAL A 114 9.11 -9.33 -2.84
C VAL A 114 9.53 -9.03 -1.40
N SER A 115 10.30 -9.91 -0.78
CA SER A 115 10.77 -9.72 0.58
C SER A 115 11.72 -8.52 0.75
N LYS A 116 12.63 -8.30 -0.19
CA LYS A 116 13.65 -7.25 -0.10
C LYS A 116 13.21 -5.89 -0.63
N GLN A 117 12.36 -5.86 -1.65
CA GLN A 117 12.01 -4.62 -2.35
C GLN A 117 10.59 -4.14 -2.07
N LEU A 118 9.63 -5.06 -1.94
CA LEU A 118 8.24 -4.69 -1.74
C LEU A 118 7.85 -4.59 -0.27
N ARG A 119 8.28 -5.54 0.54
CA ARG A 119 7.96 -5.57 1.98
C ARG A 119 8.35 -4.29 2.73
N PRO A 120 9.55 -3.72 2.54
CA PRO A 120 9.89 -2.45 3.19
C PRO A 120 8.96 -1.31 2.81
N LEU A 121 8.56 -1.23 1.53
CA LEU A 121 7.63 -0.21 1.05
C LEU A 121 6.22 -0.41 1.59
N LYS A 122 5.80 -1.66 1.77
CA LYS A 122 4.54 -1.99 2.45
C LYS A 122 4.55 -1.46 3.88
N THR A 123 5.63 -1.74 4.62
CA THR A 123 5.80 -1.29 6.00
C THR A 123 5.77 0.23 6.10
N GLU A 124 6.49 0.93 5.21
CA GLU A 124 6.49 2.39 5.15
C GLU A 124 5.11 2.96 4.83
N ALA A 125 4.41 2.36 3.87
CA ALA A 125 3.06 2.79 3.51
C ALA A 125 2.08 2.60 4.67
N GLU A 126 2.13 1.47 5.35
CA GLU A 126 1.29 1.21 6.53
C GLU A 126 1.60 2.19 7.66
N SER A 127 2.87 2.45 7.94
CA SER A 127 3.29 3.43 8.94
C SER A 127 2.83 4.84 8.58
N GLY A 128 2.91 5.20 7.30
CA GLY A 128 2.41 6.49 6.81
C GLY A 128 0.90 6.63 6.98
N LEU A 129 0.14 5.58 6.71
CA LEU A 129 -1.31 5.56 6.91
C LEU A 129 -1.69 5.64 8.39
N GLU A 130 -0.96 4.95 9.26
CA GLU A 130 -1.16 5.06 10.72
C GLU A 130 -0.87 6.48 11.21
N ALA A 131 0.17 7.11 10.70
CA ALA A 131 0.51 8.49 11.04
C ALA A 131 -0.60 9.49 10.67
N GLU A 132 -1.38 9.21 9.61
CA GLU A 132 -2.53 10.03 9.22
C GLU A 132 -3.63 10.02 10.29
N LEU A 133 -3.71 8.96 11.09
CA LEU A 133 -4.69 8.78 12.15
C LEU A 133 -4.19 9.25 13.52
N ALA A 134 -2.89 9.52 13.63
CA ALA A 134 -2.31 9.95 14.89
C ALA A 134 -2.88 11.31 15.32
N PRO A 135 -3.22 11.50 16.61
CA PRO A 135 -3.58 12.82 17.10
C PRO A 135 -2.42 13.79 16.88
N PRO A 136 -2.69 15.08 16.69
CA PRO A 136 -1.61 16.07 16.57
C PRO A 136 -0.63 15.90 17.72
N ARG A 137 0.68 16.02 17.42
CA ARG A 137 1.73 15.86 18.43
C ARG A 137 1.41 16.66 19.68
N PRO A 138 1.57 16.07 20.89
CA PRO A 138 1.22 16.77 22.14
C PRO A 138 1.85 18.16 22.30
N GLY A 139 2.92 18.45 21.61
CA GLY A 139 3.62 19.72 21.71
C GLY A 139 3.00 20.91 20.98
N TRP A 140 2.10 20.72 20.01
CA TRP A 140 1.59 21.85 19.24
C TRP A 140 0.60 22.72 20.02
N ARG A 141 -0.22 22.10 20.86
CA ARG A 141 -1.12 22.84 21.76
C ARG A 141 -0.35 23.57 22.84
N GLU A 142 0.72 22.97 23.32
CA GLU A 142 1.62 23.61 24.30
C GLU A 142 2.41 24.75 23.67
N CYS A 143 2.86 24.62 22.43
CA CYS A 143 3.51 25.68 21.67
C CYS A 143 2.57 26.90 21.47
N LEU A 144 1.29 26.66 21.22
CA LEU A 144 0.29 27.73 21.10
C LEU A 144 -0.05 28.39 22.44
N ARG A 145 0.21 27.74 23.57
CA ARG A 145 0.01 28.29 24.93
C ARG A 145 1.23 29.01 25.47
N MET A 146 2.41 28.76 24.93
CA MET A 146 3.65 29.37 25.41
C MET A 146 3.70 30.89 25.31
N PRO A 147 3.17 31.56 24.27
CA PRO A 147 3.15 33.02 24.22
C PRO A 147 2.27 33.70 25.27
N GLN A 148 1.43 32.99 25.99
CA GLN A 148 0.53 33.52 27.00
C GLN A 148 1.13 33.56 28.40
N ARG A 149 2.39 33.19 28.55
CA ARG A 149 3.12 33.16 29.83
C ARG A 149 4.16 34.25 29.98
N ALA A 150 3.97 35.35 29.31
CA ALA A 150 4.83 36.51 29.56
C ALA A 150 4.56 37.16 30.94
#